data_b0be6c26e6aa843d9756eb8a1929bd24
#
_entry.id   b0be6c26e6aa843d9756eb8a1929bd24
#
_cell.length_a   1.000
_cell.length_b   1.000
_cell.length_c   1.000
_cell.angle_alpha   90.00
_cell.angle_beta   90.00
_cell.angle_gamma   90.00
#
_symmetry.space_group_name_H-M   'P 1'
#
loop_
_entity.id
_entity.type
_entity.pdbx_description
1 polymer ?
#
loop_
_entity_poly.entity_id
_entity_poly.type
_entity_poly.pdbx_seq_one_letter_code
_entity_poly.pdbx_strand_id
1 'polypeptide(L)'
;MQYITLNNDVKMPAEGLGTFLMSPADAEMATLNALRAGFRHIDTANGYYNEAGVARGIRRSGVPREQIFVSTKLWPSGYTRAAEHIDKTLARMGLDYIDMLILHQPCGDYLAAWKAMEEAYKAGKIRALGLSNFPEAKIAEVIEAAEVKPQLVTVENHPYHPNDALREYLSKYGIVIEAWYPLGHGDASLRNEPVFAKLAEKYGKSPVQVILRWHIQKGNSIIPGSKSPAHLADNLDIFDFALTDDEMAEIAKLAEPGKTYYTADESVYEKYLSIPDDFDVQEAKYQEELRAEILAASDEYWKAQFDLDVDQLRKTTDPKAPFVHMGITMDRGAEEEAIAQRHIVTVKRDDKHVDVRVIDDEIAIILRQLELTALVGGNEAINPFVATETYHRQADGSWKLISFVYTHIMPEHYQFRFLSK
;
A
#
# COMPACT_ATOMS: atom_id res chain seq x y z
N MET A 1 20.76 -6.58 2.30
CA MET A 1 19.56 -7.27 2.83
C MET A 1 19.95 -8.65 3.33
N GLN A 2 19.47 -9.05 4.49
CA GLN A 2 19.69 -10.37 5.10
C GLN A 2 18.44 -11.23 4.87
N TYR A 3 18.62 -12.56 4.76
CA TYR A 3 17.53 -13.53 4.62
C TYR A 3 17.52 -14.49 5.80
N ILE A 4 16.33 -14.89 6.19
CA ILE A 4 16.07 -15.96 7.17
C ILE A 4 15.63 -17.18 6.36
N THR A 5 16.21 -18.35 6.68
CA THR A 5 15.75 -19.61 6.11
C THR A 5 14.70 -20.21 7.06
N LEU A 6 13.47 -20.35 6.56
CA LEU A 6 12.36 -20.93 7.30
C LEU A 6 12.53 -22.47 7.46
N ASN A 7 11.79 -23.09 8.36
CA ASN A 7 11.88 -24.55 8.62
C ASN A 7 11.42 -25.45 7.45
N ASN A 8 10.95 -24.85 6.35
CA ASN A 8 10.63 -25.51 5.08
C ASN A 8 11.55 -25.07 3.92
N ASP A 9 12.75 -24.57 4.23
CA ASP A 9 13.80 -24.11 3.31
C ASP A 9 13.44 -22.86 2.46
N VAL A 10 12.28 -22.26 2.66
CA VAL A 10 11.94 -20.98 2.00
C VAL A 10 12.79 -19.87 2.59
N LYS A 11 13.39 -19.06 1.72
CA LYS A 11 14.16 -17.87 2.12
C LYS A 11 13.25 -16.65 2.17
N MET A 12 13.16 -16.02 3.33
CA MET A 12 12.39 -14.82 3.60
C MET A 12 13.33 -13.65 3.91
N PRO A 13 13.15 -12.46 3.30
CA PRO A 13 13.89 -11.27 3.74
C PRO A 13 13.61 -10.98 5.22
N ALA A 14 14.67 -10.67 5.97
CA ALA A 14 14.57 -10.43 7.42
C ALA A 14 13.84 -9.12 7.75
N GLU A 15 13.71 -8.23 6.77
CA GLU A 15 13.00 -6.96 6.90
C GLU A 15 11.99 -6.78 5.77
N GLY A 16 10.77 -6.39 6.13
CA GLY A 16 9.67 -6.08 5.23
C GLY A 16 9.00 -4.75 5.52
N LEU A 17 8.15 -4.29 4.60
CA LEU A 17 7.24 -3.19 4.82
C LEU A 17 5.92 -3.72 5.35
N GLY A 18 5.48 -3.27 6.55
CA GLY A 18 4.11 -3.48 7.04
C GLY A 18 3.17 -2.40 6.53
N THR A 19 1.98 -2.80 6.08
CA THR A 19 0.97 -1.88 5.48
C THR A 19 -0.26 -1.66 6.36
N PHE A 20 -0.23 -2.09 7.62
CA PHE A 20 -1.33 -1.87 8.56
C PHE A 20 -1.66 -0.38 8.71
N LEU A 21 -2.95 -0.02 8.75
CA LEU A 21 -3.48 1.35 8.82
C LEU A 21 -3.15 2.24 7.60
N MET A 22 -2.69 1.68 6.51
CA MET A 22 -2.55 2.42 5.24
C MET A 22 -3.85 2.29 4.43
N SER A 23 -4.29 3.42 3.83
CA SER A 23 -5.33 3.38 2.80
C SER A 23 -4.83 2.58 1.58
N PRO A 24 -5.71 2.13 0.67
CA PRO A 24 -5.26 1.48 -0.56
C PRO A 24 -4.27 2.32 -1.38
N ALA A 25 -4.46 3.63 -1.45
CA ALA A 25 -3.54 4.55 -2.14
C ALA A 25 -2.20 4.68 -1.40
N ASP A 26 -2.22 4.85 -0.08
CA ASP A 26 -1.01 4.88 0.73
C ASP A 26 -0.22 3.57 0.63
N ALA A 27 -0.91 2.42 0.67
CA ALA A 27 -0.28 1.10 0.57
C ALA A 27 0.38 0.89 -0.79
N GLU A 28 -0.25 1.36 -1.88
CA GLU A 28 0.34 1.35 -3.22
C GLU A 28 1.62 2.16 -3.26
N MET A 29 1.59 3.42 -2.83
CA MET A 29 2.75 4.30 -2.87
C MET A 29 3.86 3.85 -1.92
N ALA A 30 3.52 3.39 -0.71
CA ALA A 30 4.50 2.85 0.23
C ALA A 30 5.18 1.59 -0.32
N THR A 31 4.41 0.67 -0.91
CA THR A 31 4.93 -0.55 -1.55
C THR A 31 5.85 -0.21 -2.72
N LEU A 32 5.45 0.68 -3.61
CA LEU A 32 6.27 1.15 -4.73
C LEU A 32 7.60 1.72 -4.25
N ASN A 33 7.55 2.65 -3.27
CA ASN A 33 8.73 3.31 -2.73
C ASN A 33 9.65 2.33 -1.97
N ALA A 34 9.08 1.39 -1.19
CA ALA A 34 9.84 0.36 -0.50
C ALA A 34 10.59 -0.55 -1.48
N LEU A 35 9.92 -1.04 -2.52
CA LEU A 35 10.56 -1.90 -3.53
C LEU A 35 11.65 -1.16 -4.32
N ARG A 36 11.45 0.12 -4.63
CA ARG A 36 12.46 1.00 -5.25
C ARG A 36 13.64 1.27 -4.33
N ALA A 37 13.41 1.42 -3.02
CA ALA A 37 14.47 1.56 -2.02
C ALA A 37 15.27 0.27 -1.81
N GLY A 38 14.77 -0.89 -2.22
CA GLY A 38 15.45 -2.18 -2.11
C GLY A 38 14.80 -3.19 -1.19
N PHE A 39 13.65 -2.89 -0.57
CA PHE A 39 12.85 -3.91 0.12
C PHE A 39 12.47 -5.05 -0.83
N ARG A 40 12.34 -6.25 -0.27
CA ARG A 40 11.90 -7.44 -1.02
C ARG A 40 10.85 -8.25 -0.25
N HIS A 41 10.33 -7.72 0.86
CA HIS A 41 9.24 -8.30 1.63
C HIS A 41 8.18 -7.22 1.86
N ILE A 42 6.91 -7.53 1.54
CA ILE A 42 5.75 -6.66 1.75
C ILE A 42 4.72 -7.45 2.53
N ASP A 43 4.30 -6.92 3.67
CA ASP A 43 3.29 -7.51 4.55
C ASP A 43 1.99 -6.74 4.51
N THR A 44 0.89 -7.46 4.30
CA THR A 44 -0.48 -6.95 4.31
C THR A 44 -1.44 -7.92 4.99
N ALA A 45 -2.74 -7.71 4.86
CA ALA A 45 -3.81 -8.61 5.27
C ALA A 45 -5.11 -8.29 4.54
N ASN A 46 -5.98 -9.29 4.33
CA ASN A 46 -7.30 -9.04 3.76
C ASN A 46 -8.14 -8.09 4.64
N GLY A 47 -8.02 -8.20 5.97
CA GLY A 47 -8.67 -7.29 6.92
C GLY A 47 -8.08 -5.88 7.01
N TYR A 48 -7.01 -5.55 6.25
CA TYR A 48 -6.52 -4.18 6.12
C TYR A 48 -7.19 -3.42 4.98
N TYR A 49 -7.90 -4.11 4.10
CA TYR A 49 -8.58 -3.56 2.94
C TYR A 49 -7.67 -2.79 1.98
N ASN A 50 -6.40 -3.25 1.86
CA ASN A 50 -5.42 -2.59 1.01
C ASN A 50 -4.56 -3.56 0.16
N GLU A 51 -4.97 -4.84 0.09
CA GLU A 51 -4.26 -5.86 -0.71
C GLU A 51 -4.16 -5.46 -2.19
N ALA A 52 -5.22 -4.90 -2.76
CA ALA A 52 -5.22 -4.43 -4.14
C ALA A 52 -4.24 -3.25 -4.34
N GLY A 53 -4.16 -2.32 -3.38
CA GLY A 53 -3.17 -1.25 -3.36
C GLY A 53 -1.73 -1.77 -3.33
N VAL A 54 -1.44 -2.73 -2.43
CA VAL A 54 -0.13 -3.41 -2.38
C VAL A 54 0.20 -4.05 -3.74
N ALA A 55 -0.75 -4.76 -4.34
CA ALA A 55 -0.57 -5.41 -5.63
C ALA A 55 -0.27 -4.42 -6.76
N ARG A 56 -0.92 -3.24 -6.77
CA ARG A 56 -0.59 -2.17 -7.71
C ARG A 56 0.82 -1.65 -7.50
N GLY A 57 1.22 -1.38 -6.26
CA GLY A 57 2.58 -0.96 -5.94
C GLY A 57 3.64 -1.98 -6.40
N ILE A 58 3.36 -3.29 -6.24
CA ILE A 58 4.21 -4.37 -6.77
C ILE A 58 4.34 -4.27 -8.29
N ARG A 59 3.24 -4.21 -9.03
CA ARG A 59 3.25 -4.11 -10.51
C ARG A 59 3.99 -2.87 -11.00
N ARG A 60 3.73 -1.72 -10.39
CA ARG A 60 4.38 -0.43 -10.73
C ARG A 60 5.86 -0.40 -10.43
N SER A 61 6.35 -1.21 -9.49
CA SER A 61 7.76 -1.24 -9.12
C SER A 61 8.67 -1.75 -10.23
N GLY A 62 8.14 -2.60 -11.13
CA GLY A 62 8.88 -3.30 -12.16
C GLY A 62 9.82 -4.39 -11.60
N VAL A 63 9.80 -4.65 -10.29
CA VAL A 63 10.59 -5.74 -9.68
C VAL A 63 9.92 -7.07 -10.03
N PRO A 64 10.67 -8.06 -10.56
CA PRO A 64 10.12 -9.38 -10.88
C PRO A 64 9.46 -10.03 -9.67
N ARG A 65 8.28 -10.65 -9.87
CA ARG A 65 7.46 -11.22 -8.78
C ARG A 65 8.22 -12.23 -7.91
N GLU A 66 9.05 -13.03 -8.52
CA GLU A 66 9.87 -14.06 -7.86
C GLU A 66 10.97 -13.48 -6.95
N GLN A 67 11.25 -12.19 -7.06
CA GLN A 67 12.18 -11.48 -6.18
C GLN A 67 11.48 -10.82 -5.00
N ILE A 68 10.14 -10.86 -4.95
CA ILE A 68 9.34 -10.21 -3.90
C ILE A 68 8.71 -11.30 -3.04
N PHE A 69 8.90 -11.20 -1.73
CA PHE A 69 8.20 -12.01 -0.74
C PHE A 69 6.95 -11.26 -0.29
N VAL A 70 5.78 -11.82 -0.55
CA VAL A 70 4.49 -11.24 -0.19
C VAL A 70 3.88 -12.05 0.94
N SER A 71 3.67 -11.43 2.09
CA SER A 71 2.87 -11.99 3.19
C SER A 71 1.51 -11.30 3.28
N THR A 72 0.49 -12.11 3.49
CA THR A 72 -0.87 -11.63 3.79
C THR A 72 -1.53 -12.52 4.83
N LYS A 73 -2.68 -12.09 5.35
CA LYS A 73 -3.32 -12.74 6.48
C LYS A 73 -4.80 -12.95 6.22
N LEU A 74 -5.32 -14.11 6.65
CA LEU A 74 -6.77 -14.38 6.69
C LEU A 74 -7.37 -13.82 7.97
N TRP A 75 -8.43 -13.02 7.83
CA TRP A 75 -9.18 -12.49 8.96
C TRP A 75 -10.17 -13.53 9.53
N PRO A 76 -10.41 -13.56 10.85
CA PRO A 76 -11.21 -14.63 11.52
C PRO A 76 -12.61 -14.84 10.98
N SER A 77 -13.32 -13.79 10.58
CA SER A 77 -14.66 -13.92 10.01
C SER A 77 -14.70 -14.75 8.72
N GLY A 78 -13.55 -14.88 8.02
CA GLY A 78 -13.40 -15.70 6.82
C GLY A 78 -12.93 -17.13 7.06
N TYR A 79 -12.63 -17.54 8.29
CA TYR A 79 -12.00 -18.86 8.56
C TYR A 79 -12.85 -20.04 8.12
N THR A 80 -14.17 -19.99 8.30
CA THR A 80 -15.07 -21.06 7.86
C THR A 80 -15.14 -21.22 6.33
N ARG A 81 -14.65 -20.21 5.59
CA ARG A 81 -14.58 -20.19 4.12
C ARG A 81 -13.14 -19.93 3.65
N ALA A 82 -12.13 -20.41 4.41
CA ALA A 82 -10.73 -20.08 4.18
C ALA A 82 -10.27 -20.39 2.74
N ALA A 83 -10.66 -21.53 2.15
CA ALA A 83 -10.31 -21.87 0.78
C ALA A 83 -10.82 -20.84 -0.24
N GLU A 84 -12.05 -20.36 -0.08
CA GLU A 84 -12.65 -19.30 -0.92
C GLU A 84 -11.88 -17.97 -0.75
N HIS A 85 -11.56 -17.61 0.50
CA HIS A 85 -10.83 -16.36 0.79
C HIS A 85 -9.40 -16.39 0.29
N ILE A 86 -8.73 -17.55 0.26
CA ILE A 86 -7.41 -17.71 -0.39
C ILE A 86 -7.52 -17.40 -1.88
N ASP A 87 -8.51 -17.97 -2.57
CA ASP A 87 -8.70 -17.74 -4.01
C ASP A 87 -9.08 -16.28 -4.30
N LYS A 88 -9.92 -15.67 -3.47
CA LYS A 88 -10.27 -14.24 -3.56
C LYS A 88 -9.05 -13.34 -3.34
N THR A 89 -8.21 -13.62 -2.35
CA THR A 89 -6.96 -12.88 -2.11
C THR A 89 -6.02 -12.97 -3.31
N LEU A 90 -5.80 -14.17 -3.87
CA LEU A 90 -5.00 -14.35 -5.07
C LEU A 90 -5.56 -13.53 -6.25
N ALA A 91 -6.87 -13.61 -6.48
CA ALA A 91 -7.55 -12.86 -7.55
C ALA A 91 -7.46 -11.34 -7.34
N ARG A 92 -7.70 -10.84 -6.11
CA ARG A 92 -7.64 -9.42 -5.74
C ARG A 92 -6.26 -8.85 -5.95
N MET A 93 -5.23 -9.61 -5.59
CA MET A 93 -3.84 -9.19 -5.76
C MET A 93 -3.30 -9.47 -7.18
N GLY A 94 -4.00 -10.27 -8.00
CA GLY A 94 -3.53 -10.69 -9.31
C GLY A 94 -2.24 -11.51 -9.23
N LEU A 95 -2.16 -12.41 -8.23
CA LEU A 95 -1.00 -13.25 -7.97
C LEU A 95 -1.31 -14.72 -8.23
N ASP A 96 -0.34 -15.45 -8.78
CA ASP A 96 -0.42 -16.90 -8.95
C ASP A 96 -0.15 -17.66 -7.64
N TYR A 97 0.62 -17.04 -6.73
CA TYR A 97 0.97 -17.60 -5.42
C TYR A 97 1.23 -16.51 -4.38
N ILE A 98 1.07 -16.86 -3.10
CA ILE A 98 1.42 -16.09 -1.91
C ILE A 98 2.68 -16.70 -1.28
N ASP A 99 3.68 -15.89 -0.89
CA ASP A 99 4.89 -16.40 -0.24
C ASP A 99 4.62 -16.84 1.20
N MET A 100 3.84 -16.08 1.96
CA MET A 100 3.44 -16.41 3.33
C MET A 100 1.96 -16.08 3.54
N LEU A 101 1.16 -17.08 3.93
CA LEU A 101 -0.20 -16.84 4.41
C LEU A 101 -0.30 -17.10 5.90
N ILE A 102 -0.96 -16.19 6.61
CA ILE A 102 -0.97 -16.14 8.09
C ILE A 102 -2.42 -16.17 8.59
N LEU A 103 -2.73 -16.99 9.59
CA LEU A 103 -3.97 -16.83 10.36
C LEU A 103 -3.84 -15.60 11.25
N HIS A 104 -4.73 -14.61 11.07
CA HIS A 104 -4.54 -13.27 11.62
C HIS A 104 -4.76 -13.19 13.14
N GLN A 105 -5.72 -13.94 13.67
CA GLN A 105 -6.10 -13.88 15.09
C GLN A 105 -6.48 -15.27 15.62
N PRO A 106 -6.24 -15.54 16.91
CA PRO A 106 -6.47 -16.84 17.54
C PRO A 106 -7.94 -17.04 17.98
N CYS A 107 -8.89 -16.78 17.09
CA CYS A 107 -10.34 -16.93 17.38
C CYS A 107 -11.07 -17.52 16.17
N GLY A 108 -12.34 -17.94 16.36
CA GLY A 108 -13.08 -18.65 15.35
C GLY A 108 -12.54 -20.06 15.08
N ASP A 109 -12.89 -20.63 13.91
CA ASP A 109 -12.48 -21.99 13.54
C ASP A 109 -11.10 -22.00 12.84
N TYR A 110 -10.07 -21.57 13.59
CA TYR A 110 -8.70 -21.47 13.06
C TYR A 110 -8.07 -22.83 12.70
N LEU A 111 -8.52 -23.94 13.32
CA LEU A 111 -8.01 -25.26 12.96
C LEU A 111 -8.54 -25.72 11.60
N ALA A 112 -9.83 -25.51 11.31
CA ALA A 112 -10.35 -25.77 9.97
C ALA A 112 -9.72 -24.85 8.91
N ALA A 113 -9.52 -23.56 9.25
CA ALA A 113 -8.81 -22.64 8.36
C ALA A 113 -7.37 -23.07 8.10
N TRP A 114 -6.65 -23.53 9.13
CA TRP A 114 -5.30 -24.07 8.96
C TRP A 114 -5.26 -25.23 7.98
N LYS A 115 -6.20 -26.17 8.12
CA LYS A 115 -6.31 -27.31 7.19
C LYS A 115 -6.56 -26.86 5.75
N ALA A 116 -7.39 -25.85 5.52
CA ALA A 116 -7.60 -25.30 4.18
C ALA A 116 -6.32 -24.61 3.64
N MET A 117 -5.54 -23.96 4.51
CA MET A 117 -4.24 -23.39 4.14
C MET A 117 -3.23 -24.49 3.78
N GLU A 118 -3.21 -25.62 4.48
CA GLU A 118 -2.36 -26.75 4.14
C GLU A 118 -2.68 -27.33 2.76
N GLU A 119 -3.95 -27.43 2.39
CA GLU A 119 -4.35 -27.88 1.05
C GLU A 119 -3.91 -26.89 -0.03
N ALA A 120 -4.03 -25.58 0.23
CA ALA A 120 -3.54 -24.53 -0.67
C ALA A 120 -1.99 -24.55 -0.78
N TYR A 121 -1.28 -24.85 0.32
CA TYR A 121 0.17 -25.06 0.33
C TYR A 121 0.57 -26.26 -0.53
N LYS A 122 -0.09 -27.40 -0.37
CA LYS A 122 0.15 -28.60 -1.19
C LYS A 122 -0.14 -28.38 -2.68
N ALA A 123 -1.14 -27.53 -2.97
CA ALA A 123 -1.49 -27.11 -4.34
C ALA A 123 -0.51 -26.07 -4.93
N GLY A 124 0.48 -25.59 -4.19
CA GLY A 124 1.45 -24.59 -4.64
C GLY A 124 0.92 -23.15 -4.68
N LYS A 125 -0.28 -22.89 -4.18
CA LYS A 125 -0.84 -21.53 -4.06
C LYS A 125 -0.17 -20.71 -2.95
N ILE A 126 0.42 -21.38 -1.96
CA ILE A 126 1.08 -20.78 -0.81
C ILE A 126 2.44 -21.45 -0.61
N ARG A 127 3.49 -20.68 -0.30
CA ARG A 127 4.85 -21.19 -0.11
C ARG A 127 5.21 -21.42 1.35
N ALA A 128 4.60 -20.69 2.28
CA ALA A 128 4.82 -20.82 3.72
C ALA A 128 3.56 -20.41 4.51
N LEU A 129 3.40 -20.97 5.72
CA LEU A 129 2.24 -20.78 6.59
C LEU A 129 2.67 -20.16 7.93
N GLY A 130 1.85 -19.23 8.45
CA GLY A 130 2.13 -18.55 9.70
C GLY A 130 0.91 -18.35 10.59
N LEU A 131 1.19 -17.94 11.82
CA LEU A 131 0.20 -17.57 12.84
C LEU A 131 0.45 -16.13 13.31
N SER A 132 -0.60 -15.39 13.66
CA SER A 132 -0.49 -14.03 14.18
C SER A 132 -1.25 -13.88 15.50
N ASN A 133 -0.58 -13.35 16.51
CA ASN A 133 -1.15 -13.08 17.84
C ASN A 133 -1.62 -14.33 18.62
N PHE A 134 -1.20 -15.52 18.21
CA PHE A 134 -1.56 -16.75 18.89
C PHE A 134 -0.76 -16.89 20.19
N PRO A 135 -1.42 -17.11 21.33
CA PRO A 135 -0.73 -17.49 22.57
C PRO A 135 -0.15 -18.91 22.43
N GLU A 136 0.89 -19.21 23.23
CA GLU A 136 1.62 -20.48 23.17
C GLU A 136 0.70 -21.71 23.19
N ALA A 137 -0.34 -21.72 24.03
CA ALA A 137 -1.28 -22.85 24.11
C ALA A 137 -1.99 -23.12 22.75
N LYS A 138 -2.44 -22.07 22.05
CA LYS A 138 -3.09 -22.21 20.75
C LYS A 138 -2.09 -22.50 19.62
N ILE A 139 -0.86 -22.02 19.74
CA ILE A 139 0.23 -22.45 18.83
C ILE A 139 0.47 -23.96 18.98
N ALA A 140 0.50 -24.48 20.22
CA ALA A 140 0.63 -25.90 20.47
C ALA A 140 -0.50 -26.74 19.86
N GLU A 141 -1.75 -26.27 19.98
CA GLU A 141 -2.92 -26.92 19.34
C GLU A 141 -2.75 -27.01 17.82
N VAL A 142 -2.31 -25.91 17.18
CA VAL A 142 -2.06 -25.93 15.73
C VAL A 142 -0.91 -26.86 15.38
N ILE A 143 0.21 -26.82 16.14
CA ILE A 143 1.36 -27.72 15.91
C ILE A 143 0.96 -29.18 16.06
N GLU A 144 0.11 -29.54 17.01
CA GLU A 144 -0.36 -30.91 17.21
C GLU A 144 -1.24 -31.38 16.05
N ALA A 145 -2.17 -30.54 15.60
CA ALA A 145 -3.12 -30.87 14.55
C ALA A 145 -2.52 -30.80 13.12
N ALA A 146 -1.44 -30.06 12.92
CA ALA A 146 -0.92 -29.71 11.59
C ALA A 146 -0.10 -30.83 10.95
N GLU A 147 -0.34 -31.08 9.66
CA GLU A 147 0.56 -31.84 8.77
C GLU A 147 1.76 -30.97 8.34
N VAL A 148 1.51 -29.71 8.01
CA VAL A 148 2.52 -28.70 7.71
C VAL A 148 2.63 -27.77 8.92
N LYS A 149 3.74 -27.85 9.65
CA LYS A 149 3.97 -27.01 10.83
C LYS A 149 4.10 -25.54 10.44
N PRO A 150 3.74 -24.59 11.33
CA PRO A 150 3.99 -23.18 11.08
C PRO A 150 5.46 -22.88 10.80
N GLN A 151 5.73 -21.95 9.89
CA GLN A 151 7.08 -21.45 9.61
C GLN A 151 7.36 -20.15 10.37
N LEU A 152 6.29 -19.39 10.68
CA LEU A 152 6.39 -18.08 11.27
C LEU A 152 5.30 -17.85 12.31
N VAL A 153 5.64 -17.09 13.36
CA VAL A 153 4.67 -16.49 14.28
C VAL A 153 4.91 -15.00 14.34
N THR A 154 3.93 -14.20 13.88
CA THR A 154 4.00 -12.75 13.93
C THR A 154 3.28 -12.23 15.18
N VAL A 155 3.98 -11.47 16.01
CA VAL A 155 3.50 -10.96 17.31
C VAL A 155 4.02 -9.56 17.56
N GLU A 156 3.35 -8.82 18.47
CA GLU A 156 3.94 -7.62 19.03
C GLU A 156 5.29 -7.95 19.64
N ASN A 157 6.34 -7.28 19.19
CA ASN A 157 7.68 -7.52 19.72
C ASN A 157 8.52 -6.24 19.59
N HIS A 158 9.10 -5.80 20.71
CA HIS A 158 9.97 -4.63 20.84
C HIS A 158 10.80 -4.74 22.12
N PRO A 159 11.81 -3.88 22.35
CA PRO A 159 12.68 -3.98 23.54
C PRO A 159 11.98 -4.02 24.89
N TYR A 160 10.82 -3.38 25.05
CA TYR A 160 10.02 -3.51 26.27
C TYR A 160 9.28 -4.86 26.38
N HIS A 161 8.96 -5.49 25.24
CA HIS A 161 8.23 -6.76 25.16
C HIS A 161 8.92 -7.75 24.19
N PRO A 162 10.08 -8.33 24.58
CA PRO A 162 10.97 -9.09 23.67
C PRO A 162 10.51 -10.52 23.36
N ASN A 163 9.47 -11.05 24.01
CA ASN A 163 8.93 -12.40 23.82
C ASN A 163 9.97 -13.53 23.92
N ASP A 164 10.93 -13.44 24.84
CA ASP A 164 12.03 -14.41 24.90
C ASP A 164 11.58 -15.84 25.26
N ALA A 165 10.58 -16.00 26.14
CA ALA A 165 10.01 -17.30 26.47
C ALA A 165 9.31 -17.94 25.25
N LEU A 166 8.50 -17.15 24.49
CA LEU A 166 7.87 -17.62 23.27
C LEU A 166 8.93 -18.00 22.22
N ARG A 167 10.00 -17.22 22.08
CA ARG A 167 11.12 -17.51 21.18
C ARG A 167 11.75 -18.87 21.51
N GLU A 168 12.03 -19.12 22.80
CA GLU A 168 12.60 -20.39 23.26
C GLU A 168 11.67 -21.57 22.93
N TYR A 169 10.36 -21.39 23.15
CA TYR A 169 9.36 -22.38 22.77
C TYR A 169 9.37 -22.68 21.26
N LEU A 170 9.30 -21.64 20.42
CA LEU A 170 9.22 -21.74 18.98
C LEU A 170 10.51 -22.30 18.34
N SER A 171 11.66 -22.06 18.96
CA SER A 171 12.96 -22.55 18.48
C SER A 171 13.03 -24.08 18.39
N LYS A 172 12.27 -24.80 19.23
CA LYS A 172 12.16 -26.27 19.20
C LYS A 172 11.59 -26.80 17.89
N TYR A 173 10.87 -25.97 17.16
CA TYR A 173 10.20 -26.31 15.91
C TYR A 173 10.83 -25.57 14.71
N GLY A 174 11.87 -24.77 14.93
CA GLY A 174 12.46 -23.93 13.89
C GLY A 174 11.52 -22.83 13.39
N ILE A 175 10.54 -22.41 14.21
CA ILE A 175 9.57 -21.36 13.87
C ILE A 175 10.18 -20.00 14.18
N VAL A 176 10.09 -19.07 13.23
CA VAL A 176 10.63 -17.72 13.32
C VAL A 176 9.61 -16.76 13.95
N ILE A 177 10.08 -15.82 14.77
CA ILE A 177 9.27 -14.67 15.19
C ILE A 177 9.39 -13.55 14.17
N GLU A 178 8.24 -13.03 13.74
CA GLU A 178 8.14 -11.75 13.04
C GLU A 178 7.56 -10.69 13.99
N ALA A 179 8.26 -9.57 14.09
CA ALA A 179 7.87 -8.47 14.96
C ALA A 179 6.97 -7.47 14.21
N TRP A 180 5.70 -7.39 14.61
CA TRP A 180 4.91 -6.19 14.33
C TRP A 180 5.05 -5.20 15.49
N TYR A 181 4.87 -3.92 15.25
CA TYR A 181 5.26 -2.82 16.16
C TYR A 181 6.71 -2.92 16.66
N PRO A 182 7.70 -3.19 15.78
CA PRO A 182 9.10 -3.34 16.22
C PRO A 182 9.64 -2.09 16.92
N LEU A 183 9.00 -0.94 16.71
CA LEU A 183 9.34 0.37 17.29
C LEU A 183 8.36 0.79 18.40
N GLY A 184 7.62 -0.15 19.01
CA GLY A 184 6.69 0.14 20.11
C GLY A 184 5.51 1.02 19.70
N HIS A 185 4.82 0.70 18.61
CA HIS A 185 3.65 1.46 18.13
C HIS A 185 3.89 2.97 17.94
N GLY A 186 5.12 3.37 17.65
CA GLY A 186 5.49 4.78 17.53
C GLY A 186 5.70 5.48 18.89
N ASP A 187 5.75 4.74 20.01
CA ASP A 187 6.03 5.29 21.33
C ASP A 187 7.38 6.03 21.35
N ALA A 188 7.30 7.35 21.60
CA ALA A 188 8.48 8.18 21.65
C ALA A 188 9.38 7.79 22.86
N SER A 189 8.83 7.22 23.96
CA SER A 189 9.61 6.81 25.11
C SER A 189 10.63 5.75 24.77
N LEU A 190 10.23 4.74 23.99
CA LEU A 190 11.15 3.67 23.55
C LEU A 190 12.31 4.25 22.73
N ARG A 191 12.03 5.10 21.75
CA ARG A 191 13.08 5.67 20.90
C ARG A 191 14.00 6.65 21.65
N ASN A 192 13.52 7.25 22.74
CA ASN A 192 14.25 8.18 23.56
C ASN A 192 14.97 7.53 24.76
N GLU A 193 14.94 6.21 24.86
CA GLU A 193 15.72 5.53 25.91
C GLU A 193 17.21 5.88 25.79
N PRO A 194 17.88 6.23 26.88
CA PRO A 194 19.29 6.67 26.85
C PRO A 194 20.25 5.66 26.18
N VAL A 195 19.95 4.38 26.29
CA VAL A 195 20.77 3.33 25.65
C VAL A 195 20.77 3.47 24.12
N PHE A 196 19.61 3.77 23.51
CA PHE A 196 19.53 3.92 22.05
C PHE A 196 20.21 5.21 21.58
N ALA A 197 20.09 6.32 22.32
CA ALA A 197 20.80 7.56 21.98
C ALA A 197 22.33 7.35 22.01
N LYS A 198 22.86 6.69 23.04
CA LYS A 198 24.28 6.35 23.17
C LYS A 198 24.78 5.45 22.03
N LEU A 199 24.00 4.41 21.69
CA LEU A 199 24.39 3.47 20.61
C LEU A 199 24.26 4.11 19.24
N ALA A 200 23.26 4.97 19.03
CA ALA A 200 23.09 5.74 17.80
C ALA A 200 24.32 6.63 17.55
N GLU A 201 24.80 7.37 18.56
CA GLU A 201 26.02 8.17 18.47
C GLU A 201 27.24 7.28 18.14
N LYS A 202 27.41 6.15 18.83
CA LYS A 202 28.53 5.23 18.62
C LYS A 202 28.63 4.70 17.20
N TYR A 203 27.49 4.35 16.59
CA TYR A 203 27.45 3.72 15.27
C TYR A 203 27.18 4.70 14.12
N GLY A 204 26.92 5.98 14.40
CA GLY A 204 26.53 6.97 13.41
C GLY A 204 25.15 6.66 12.78
N LYS A 205 24.25 6.08 13.57
CA LYS A 205 22.90 5.65 13.17
C LYS A 205 21.84 6.39 13.98
N SER A 206 20.57 6.24 13.60
CA SER A 206 19.45 6.71 14.41
C SER A 206 19.07 5.69 15.50
N PRO A 207 18.39 6.10 16.59
CA PRO A 207 17.81 5.17 17.57
C PRO A 207 16.90 4.12 16.94
N VAL A 208 16.13 4.48 15.89
CA VAL A 208 15.28 3.56 15.14
C VAL A 208 16.10 2.46 14.49
N GLN A 209 17.18 2.82 13.80
CA GLN A 209 18.07 1.84 13.16
C GLN A 209 18.72 0.89 14.20
N VAL A 210 19.07 1.39 15.37
CA VAL A 210 19.62 0.55 16.46
C VAL A 210 18.56 -0.44 16.94
N ILE A 211 17.31 -0.03 17.14
CA ILE A 211 16.22 -0.92 17.55
C ILE A 211 15.95 -1.98 16.48
N LEU A 212 15.87 -1.59 15.21
CA LEU A 212 15.67 -2.53 14.11
C LEU A 212 16.83 -3.53 14.01
N ARG A 213 18.08 -3.07 14.18
CA ARG A 213 19.26 -3.94 14.22
C ARG A 213 19.22 -4.93 15.36
N TRP A 214 18.78 -4.50 16.55
CA TRP A 214 18.59 -5.38 17.71
C TRP A 214 17.65 -6.55 17.38
N HIS A 215 16.53 -6.29 16.70
CA HIS A 215 15.62 -7.35 16.26
C HIS A 215 16.29 -8.35 15.33
N ILE A 216 17.01 -7.86 14.32
CA ILE A 216 17.72 -8.72 13.36
C ILE A 216 18.72 -9.62 14.08
N GLN A 217 19.46 -9.08 15.06
CA GLN A 217 20.45 -9.87 15.83
C GLN A 217 19.79 -10.86 16.79
N LYS A 218 18.56 -10.62 17.22
CA LYS A 218 17.75 -11.62 17.94
C LYS A 218 17.16 -12.70 17.02
N GLY A 219 17.40 -12.64 15.71
CA GLY A 219 16.87 -13.59 14.74
C GLY A 219 15.40 -13.36 14.38
N ASN A 220 14.85 -12.17 14.65
CA ASN A 220 13.50 -11.81 14.24
C ASN A 220 13.48 -11.37 12.78
N SER A 221 12.35 -11.64 12.09
CA SER A 221 11.87 -10.79 11.00
C SER A 221 11.22 -9.54 11.56
N ILE A 222 11.22 -8.45 10.82
CA ILE A 222 10.59 -7.17 11.20
C ILE A 222 9.78 -6.59 10.05
N ILE A 223 8.63 -5.97 10.39
CA ILE A 223 7.74 -5.33 9.42
C ILE A 223 7.37 -3.89 9.87
N PRO A 224 8.35 -2.97 9.99
CA PRO A 224 8.05 -1.58 10.29
C PRO A 224 7.20 -0.94 9.18
N GLY A 225 6.15 -0.21 9.55
CA GLY A 225 5.33 0.57 8.62
C GLY A 225 5.93 1.96 8.41
N SER A 226 5.99 2.42 7.15
CA SER A 226 6.30 3.80 6.81
C SER A 226 5.76 4.19 5.44
N LYS A 227 5.24 5.44 5.32
CA LYS A 227 4.86 6.06 4.05
C LYS A 227 5.96 6.99 3.51
N SER A 228 6.96 7.33 4.32
CA SER A 228 8.05 8.24 3.96
C SER A 228 9.18 7.51 3.22
N PRO A 229 9.53 7.91 1.98
CA PRO A 229 10.68 7.33 1.26
C PRO A 229 12.00 7.45 2.04
N ALA A 230 12.20 8.54 2.78
CA ALA A 230 13.40 8.74 3.60
C ALA A 230 13.46 7.72 4.74
N HIS A 231 12.36 7.52 5.47
CA HIS A 231 12.32 6.53 6.56
C HIS A 231 12.46 5.09 6.02
N LEU A 232 11.95 4.79 4.82
CA LEU A 232 12.14 3.48 4.19
C LEU A 232 13.62 3.23 3.87
N ALA A 233 14.33 4.23 3.35
CA ALA A 233 15.76 4.13 3.09
C ALA A 233 16.55 3.95 4.41
N ASP A 234 16.23 4.72 5.45
CA ASP A 234 16.86 4.64 6.76
C ASP A 234 16.66 3.26 7.41
N ASN A 235 15.44 2.69 7.31
CA ASN A 235 15.13 1.38 7.89
C ASN A 235 15.99 0.27 7.25
N LEU A 236 16.26 0.31 5.94
CA LEU A 236 17.14 -0.65 5.26
C LEU A 236 18.62 -0.51 5.62
N ASP A 237 19.04 0.65 6.12
CA ASP A 237 20.43 0.95 6.44
C ASP A 237 20.82 0.47 7.85
N ILE A 238 20.62 -0.83 8.10
CA ILE A 238 20.82 -1.51 9.41
C ILE A 238 21.74 -2.73 9.33
N PHE A 239 22.31 -3.03 8.16
CA PHE A 239 23.07 -4.26 7.95
C PHE A 239 24.60 -4.04 7.92
N ASP A 240 25.07 -2.81 8.03
CA ASP A 240 26.48 -2.41 7.97
C ASP A 240 27.16 -2.31 9.35
N PHE A 241 26.43 -2.49 10.44
CA PHE A 241 26.94 -2.51 11.82
C PHE A 241 26.35 -3.68 12.61
N ALA A 242 26.97 -3.97 13.77
CA ALA A 242 26.47 -4.98 14.71
C ALA A 242 26.64 -4.50 16.14
N LEU A 243 25.60 -4.73 16.96
CA LEU A 243 25.62 -4.55 18.40
C LEU A 243 26.47 -5.67 19.04
N THR A 244 27.26 -5.33 20.04
CA THR A 244 28.00 -6.32 20.83
C THR A 244 27.07 -7.05 21.77
N ASP A 245 27.55 -8.20 22.33
CA ASP A 245 26.78 -8.97 23.31
C ASP A 245 26.47 -8.15 24.59
N ASP A 246 27.39 -7.28 25.02
CA ASP A 246 27.17 -6.39 26.17
C ASP A 246 26.09 -5.34 25.85
N GLU A 247 26.05 -4.82 24.65
CA GLU A 247 25.03 -3.87 24.23
C GLU A 247 23.65 -4.54 24.06
N MET A 248 23.61 -5.75 23.53
CA MET A 248 22.39 -6.57 23.50
C MET A 248 21.88 -6.84 24.91
N ALA A 249 22.78 -7.14 25.86
CA ALA A 249 22.44 -7.35 27.29
C ALA A 249 21.99 -6.03 27.97
N GLU A 250 22.54 -4.89 27.59
CA GLU A 250 22.08 -3.58 28.08
C GLU A 250 20.66 -3.27 27.62
N ILE A 251 20.35 -3.48 26.32
CA ILE A 251 19.00 -3.32 25.78
C ILE A 251 18.01 -4.28 26.44
N ALA A 252 18.41 -5.52 26.71
CA ALA A 252 17.55 -6.50 27.36
C ALA A 252 17.04 -6.07 28.75
N LYS A 253 17.71 -5.15 29.44
CA LYS A 253 17.27 -4.58 30.73
C LYS A 253 16.02 -3.70 30.59
N LEU A 254 15.66 -3.27 29.38
CA LEU A 254 14.45 -2.50 29.11
C LEU A 254 13.18 -3.35 29.18
N ALA A 255 13.30 -4.68 29.19
CA ALA A 255 12.14 -5.56 29.23
C ALA A 255 11.25 -5.26 30.44
N GLU A 256 9.99 -4.94 30.17
CA GLU A 256 9.00 -4.54 31.19
C GLU A 256 7.78 -5.47 31.08
N PRO A 257 7.57 -6.41 31.99
CA PRO A 257 6.46 -7.35 31.94
C PRO A 257 5.10 -6.63 31.84
N GLY A 258 4.32 -7.00 30.83
CA GLY A 258 2.99 -6.44 30.61
C GLY A 258 2.97 -5.10 29.83
N LYS A 259 4.10 -4.54 29.45
CA LYS A 259 4.14 -3.35 28.60
C LYS A 259 3.91 -3.72 27.15
N THR A 260 2.64 -3.81 26.78
CA THR A 260 2.15 -4.10 25.43
C THR A 260 1.19 -3.01 24.99
N TYR A 261 1.08 -2.82 23.68
CA TYR A 261 0.15 -1.87 23.04
C TYR A 261 -1.07 -2.59 22.46
N TYR A 262 -1.03 -3.93 22.47
CA TYR A 262 -2.13 -4.77 21.99
C TYR A 262 -2.63 -5.67 23.11
N THR A 263 -3.94 -5.68 23.29
CA THR A 263 -4.61 -6.59 24.23
C THR A 263 -5.53 -7.51 23.44
N ALA A 264 -5.28 -8.82 23.54
CA ALA A 264 -6.14 -9.84 22.99
C ALA A 264 -6.95 -10.48 24.11
N ASP A 265 -8.22 -10.13 24.22
CA ASP A 265 -9.17 -10.79 25.13
C ASP A 265 -10.42 -11.26 24.38
N GLU A 266 -11.29 -12.01 25.05
CA GLU A 266 -12.49 -12.59 24.42
C GLU A 266 -13.43 -11.53 23.82
N SER A 267 -13.53 -10.34 24.42
CA SER A 267 -14.39 -9.27 23.95
C SER A 267 -13.91 -8.71 22.59
N VAL A 268 -12.58 -8.67 22.40
CA VAL A 268 -11.97 -8.27 21.14
C VAL A 268 -12.20 -9.33 20.06
N TYR A 269 -12.19 -10.61 20.42
CA TYR A 269 -12.42 -11.71 19.47
C TYR A 269 -13.86 -11.71 18.92
N GLU A 270 -14.86 -11.44 19.74
CA GLU A 270 -16.24 -11.27 19.28
C GLU A 270 -16.36 -10.16 18.24
N LYS A 271 -15.68 -9.03 18.46
CA LYS A 271 -15.61 -7.93 17.50
C LYS A 271 -14.94 -8.35 16.20
N TYR A 272 -13.84 -9.11 16.27
CA TYR A 272 -13.13 -9.57 15.07
C TYR A 272 -13.99 -10.52 14.23
N LEU A 273 -14.75 -11.41 14.86
CA LEU A 273 -15.67 -12.32 14.19
C LEU A 273 -16.88 -11.62 13.58
N SER A 274 -17.27 -10.45 14.10
CA SER A 274 -18.38 -9.65 13.59
C SER A 274 -18.04 -8.79 12.36
N ILE A 275 -16.76 -8.62 12.03
CA ILE A 275 -16.34 -7.87 10.85
C ILE A 275 -16.78 -8.63 9.60
N PRO A 276 -17.52 -7.99 8.66
CA PRO A 276 -17.91 -8.63 7.41
C PRO A 276 -16.71 -9.15 6.64
N ASP A 277 -16.81 -10.34 6.07
CA ASP A 277 -15.75 -10.99 5.31
C ASP A 277 -15.79 -10.66 3.81
N ASP A 278 -16.53 -9.62 3.42
CA ASP A 278 -16.58 -9.10 2.07
C ASP A 278 -15.46 -8.07 1.83
N PHE A 279 -14.25 -8.59 1.67
CA PHE A 279 -13.05 -7.77 1.47
C PHE A 279 -12.94 -7.21 0.04
N ASP A 280 -13.78 -7.64 -0.90
CA ASP A 280 -13.76 -7.23 -2.31
C ASP A 280 -14.45 -5.86 -2.53
N VAL A 281 -15.35 -5.44 -1.62
CA VAL A 281 -16.03 -4.14 -1.67
C VAL A 281 -15.03 -2.97 -1.69
N GLN A 282 -13.86 -3.17 -1.13
CA GLN A 282 -12.84 -2.13 -1.01
C GLN A 282 -12.20 -1.72 -2.34
N GLU A 283 -12.09 -2.63 -3.31
CA GLU A 283 -11.57 -2.27 -4.64
C GLU A 283 -12.53 -1.33 -5.38
N ALA A 284 -13.84 -1.61 -5.31
CA ALA A 284 -14.84 -0.73 -5.90
C ALA A 284 -14.79 0.67 -5.28
N LYS A 285 -14.67 0.74 -3.95
CA LYS A 285 -14.54 2.01 -3.23
C LYS A 285 -13.26 2.75 -3.61
N TYR A 286 -12.14 2.06 -3.70
CA TYR A 286 -10.88 2.66 -4.16
C TYR A 286 -11.01 3.25 -5.57
N GLN A 287 -11.64 2.53 -6.50
CA GLN A 287 -11.87 3.04 -7.86
C GLN A 287 -12.78 4.28 -7.88
N GLU A 288 -13.77 4.35 -7.01
CA GLU A 288 -14.61 5.54 -6.85
C GLU A 288 -13.82 6.72 -6.28
N GLU A 289 -13.00 6.49 -5.24
CA GLU A 289 -12.10 7.50 -4.67
C GLU A 289 -11.11 8.01 -5.71
N LEU A 290 -10.49 7.11 -6.48
CA LEU A 290 -9.54 7.47 -7.53
C LEU A 290 -10.20 8.31 -8.65
N ARG A 291 -11.42 7.93 -9.08
CA ARG A 291 -12.20 8.73 -10.04
C ARG A 291 -12.54 10.11 -9.49
N ALA A 292 -12.86 10.22 -8.22
CA ALA A 292 -13.14 11.49 -7.57
C ALA A 292 -11.88 12.39 -7.52
N GLU A 293 -10.70 11.82 -7.21
CA GLU A 293 -9.42 12.54 -7.25
C GLU A 293 -9.12 13.08 -8.65
N ILE A 294 -9.30 12.26 -9.68
CA ILE A 294 -9.06 12.66 -11.08
C ILE A 294 -10.03 13.76 -11.51
N LEU A 295 -11.31 13.65 -11.13
CA LEU A 295 -12.29 14.71 -11.41
C LEU A 295 -11.96 16.00 -10.67
N ALA A 296 -11.48 15.93 -9.42
CA ALA A 296 -11.04 17.11 -8.68
C ALA A 296 -9.85 17.80 -9.36
N ALA A 297 -8.86 17.03 -9.83
CA ALA A 297 -7.74 17.58 -10.60
C ALA A 297 -8.19 18.23 -11.91
N SER A 298 -9.18 17.64 -12.58
CA SER A 298 -9.82 18.24 -13.76
C SER A 298 -10.53 19.57 -13.42
N ASP A 299 -11.29 19.58 -12.34
CA ASP A 299 -12.02 20.80 -11.94
C ASP A 299 -11.06 21.91 -11.52
N GLU A 300 -9.90 21.62 -10.92
CA GLU A 300 -8.85 22.60 -10.66
C GLU A 300 -8.26 23.17 -11.95
N TYR A 301 -7.99 22.32 -12.96
CA TYR A 301 -7.54 22.76 -14.28
C TYR A 301 -8.59 23.68 -14.94
N TRP A 302 -9.86 23.27 -14.97
CA TRP A 302 -10.94 24.07 -15.56
C TRP A 302 -11.14 25.38 -14.80
N LYS A 303 -11.02 25.35 -13.47
CA LYS A 303 -11.09 26.56 -12.67
C LYS A 303 -9.98 27.55 -13.02
N ALA A 304 -8.76 27.08 -13.24
CA ALA A 304 -7.65 27.93 -13.70
C ALA A 304 -7.96 28.59 -15.07
N GLN A 305 -8.61 27.85 -15.97
CA GLN A 305 -9.07 28.38 -17.26
C GLN A 305 -10.13 29.47 -17.10
N PHE A 306 -11.13 29.29 -16.24
CA PHE A 306 -12.19 30.28 -15.96
C PHE A 306 -11.66 31.52 -15.28
N ASP A 307 -10.77 31.34 -14.30
CA ASP A 307 -10.20 32.43 -13.50
C ASP A 307 -9.06 33.16 -14.23
N LEU A 308 -8.63 32.67 -15.40
CA LEU A 308 -7.45 33.13 -16.12
C LEU A 308 -6.17 33.09 -15.26
N ASP A 309 -6.09 32.09 -14.37
CA ASP A 309 -5.00 31.90 -13.43
C ASP A 309 -3.88 31.04 -14.04
N VAL A 310 -2.92 31.72 -14.67
CA VAL A 310 -1.77 31.08 -15.31
C VAL A 310 -0.89 30.33 -14.31
N ASP A 311 -0.78 30.81 -13.08
CA ASP A 311 0.05 30.14 -12.06
C ASP A 311 -0.59 28.83 -11.58
N GLN A 312 -1.91 28.79 -11.44
CA GLN A 312 -2.63 27.55 -11.14
C GLN A 312 -2.61 26.61 -12.34
N LEU A 313 -2.72 27.10 -13.56
CA LEU A 313 -2.57 26.29 -14.77
C LEU A 313 -1.21 25.56 -14.80
N ARG A 314 -0.13 26.26 -14.45
CA ARG A 314 1.22 25.67 -14.34
C ARG A 314 1.32 24.55 -13.32
N LYS A 315 0.60 24.66 -12.22
CA LYS A 315 0.60 23.63 -11.15
C LYS A 315 -0.15 22.39 -11.59
N THR A 316 -1.26 22.55 -12.31
CA THR A 316 -2.16 21.46 -12.71
C THR A 316 -1.77 20.77 -14.01
N THR A 317 -0.80 21.32 -14.78
CA THR A 317 -0.39 20.79 -16.08
C THR A 317 1.08 20.42 -16.14
N ASP A 318 1.40 19.40 -16.93
CA ASP A 318 2.79 19.02 -17.23
C ASP A 318 3.43 20.08 -18.15
N PRO A 319 4.72 20.43 -17.95
CA PRO A 319 5.42 21.37 -18.84
C PRO A 319 5.43 21.02 -20.33
N LYS A 320 5.26 19.75 -20.66
CA LYS A 320 5.28 19.23 -22.04
C LYS A 320 3.87 18.92 -22.57
N ALA A 321 2.81 19.24 -21.81
CA ALA A 321 1.45 18.95 -22.21
C ALA A 321 1.09 19.64 -23.53
N PRO A 322 0.67 18.91 -24.58
CA PRO A 322 0.10 19.49 -25.78
C PRO A 322 -1.37 19.86 -25.56
N PHE A 323 -1.78 20.98 -26.12
CA PHE A 323 -3.15 21.45 -26.18
C PHE A 323 -3.61 21.50 -27.64
N VAL A 324 -4.66 20.80 -27.97
CA VAL A 324 -5.19 20.75 -29.35
C VAL A 324 -6.54 21.43 -29.40
N HIS A 325 -6.61 22.60 -30.05
CA HIS A 325 -7.78 23.40 -30.23
C HIS A 325 -8.20 23.39 -31.72
N MET A 326 -9.16 22.56 -32.08
CA MET A 326 -9.76 22.54 -33.43
C MET A 326 -8.73 22.55 -34.59
N GLY A 327 -7.69 21.72 -34.48
CA GLY A 327 -6.65 21.57 -35.51
C GLY A 327 -5.41 22.45 -35.32
N ILE A 328 -5.35 23.25 -34.26
CA ILE A 328 -4.15 23.97 -33.83
C ILE A 328 -3.58 23.21 -32.61
N THR A 329 -2.30 22.84 -32.70
CA THR A 329 -1.59 22.27 -31.56
C THR A 329 -0.70 23.33 -30.94
N MET A 330 -0.85 23.56 -29.64
CA MET A 330 -0.06 24.48 -28.83
C MET A 330 0.69 23.71 -27.78
N ASP A 331 1.85 24.19 -27.38
CA ASP A 331 2.49 23.76 -26.15
C ASP A 331 1.89 24.53 -24.95
N ARG A 332 2.28 24.14 -23.72
CA ARG A 332 1.79 24.79 -22.50
C ARG A 332 2.11 26.30 -22.50
N GLY A 333 3.28 26.73 -22.99
CA GLY A 333 3.66 28.13 -23.02
C GLY A 333 2.75 28.98 -23.92
N ALA A 334 2.40 28.47 -25.10
CA ALA A 334 1.46 29.12 -25.99
C ALA A 334 0.03 29.16 -25.42
N GLU A 335 -0.41 28.11 -24.72
CA GLU A 335 -1.69 28.09 -24.00
C GLU A 335 -1.72 29.13 -22.89
N GLU A 336 -0.66 29.23 -22.07
CA GLU A 336 -0.50 30.24 -21.01
C GLU A 336 -0.58 31.67 -21.58
N GLU A 337 0.09 31.89 -22.71
CA GLU A 337 0.08 33.21 -23.38
C GLU A 337 -1.30 33.56 -23.90
N ALA A 338 -2.02 32.62 -24.54
CA ALA A 338 -3.37 32.82 -25.03
C ALA A 338 -4.36 33.20 -23.93
N ILE A 339 -4.22 32.60 -22.75
CA ILE A 339 -5.02 32.90 -21.55
C ILE A 339 -4.63 34.28 -20.99
N ALA A 340 -3.33 34.55 -20.79
CA ALA A 340 -2.83 35.81 -20.25
C ALA A 340 -3.23 37.03 -21.12
N GLN A 341 -3.19 36.86 -22.44
CA GLN A 341 -3.59 37.92 -23.40
C GLN A 341 -5.09 37.97 -23.67
N ARG A 342 -5.88 37.08 -23.06
CA ARG A 342 -7.34 36.98 -23.24
C ARG A 342 -7.77 36.74 -24.69
N HIS A 343 -6.94 36.06 -25.44
CA HIS A 343 -7.32 35.69 -26.84
C HIS A 343 -8.47 34.70 -26.85
N ILE A 344 -8.51 33.78 -25.85
CA ILE A 344 -9.61 32.87 -25.60
C ILE A 344 -9.96 33.01 -24.11
N VAL A 345 -11.22 33.32 -23.81
CA VAL A 345 -11.73 33.42 -22.45
C VAL A 345 -12.87 32.43 -22.29
N THR A 346 -12.68 31.39 -21.52
CA THR A 346 -13.73 30.43 -21.20
C THR A 346 -14.76 31.10 -20.28
N VAL A 347 -16.00 31.14 -20.70
CA VAL A 347 -17.11 31.83 -19.99
C VAL A 347 -17.99 30.83 -19.25
N LYS A 348 -18.34 29.73 -19.94
CA LYS A 348 -19.24 28.71 -19.39
C LYS A 348 -18.90 27.34 -19.95
N ARG A 349 -18.94 26.32 -19.12
CA ARG A 349 -18.88 24.89 -19.43
C ARG A 349 -20.22 24.25 -19.02
N ASP A 350 -20.90 23.61 -19.95
CA ASP A 350 -22.13 22.87 -19.70
C ASP A 350 -21.90 21.40 -20.05
N ASP A 351 -21.55 20.61 -19.05
CA ASP A 351 -21.24 19.19 -19.20
C ASP A 351 -22.51 18.39 -19.47
N LYS A 352 -22.56 17.69 -20.59
CA LYS A 352 -23.66 16.79 -20.97
C LYS A 352 -23.38 15.35 -20.52
N HIS A 353 -22.11 14.93 -20.56
CA HIS A 353 -21.66 13.62 -20.11
C HIS A 353 -20.18 13.68 -19.73
N VAL A 354 -19.81 12.96 -18.67
CA VAL A 354 -18.43 12.82 -18.22
C VAL A 354 -18.15 11.34 -17.95
N ASP A 355 -17.16 10.79 -18.66
CA ASP A 355 -16.68 9.42 -18.48
C ASP A 355 -15.22 9.46 -18.03
N VAL A 356 -14.92 8.86 -16.89
CA VAL A 356 -13.56 8.78 -16.32
C VAL A 356 -13.07 7.34 -16.47
N ARG A 357 -12.00 7.17 -17.24
CA ARG A 357 -11.33 5.88 -17.46
C ARG A 357 -9.96 5.88 -16.84
N VAL A 358 -9.79 5.06 -15.85
CA VAL A 358 -8.48 4.73 -15.30
C VAL A 358 -7.89 3.63 -16.18
N ILE A 359 -6.84 3.93 -16.93
CA ILE A 359 -6.21 2.99 -17.89
C ILE A 359 -5.31 2.02 -17.12
N ASP A 360 -4.49 2.59 -16.26
CA ASP A 360 -3.70 1.92 -15.24
C ASP A 360 -3.57 2.86 -14.04
N ASP A 361 -2.88 2.45 -12.99
CA ASP A 361 -2.78 3.28 -11.79
C ASP A 361 -1.95 4.58 -11.99
N GLU A 362 -1.44 4.83 -13.19
CA GLU A 362 -0.63 6.00 -13.54
C GLU A 362 -1.30 6.92 -14.55
N ILE A 363 -2.19 6.39 -15.40
CA ILE A 363 -2.82 7.13 -16.49
C ILE A 363 -4.33 7.10 -16.37
N ALA A 364 -4.95 8.25 -16.46
CA ALA A 364 -6.39 8.39 -16.55
C ALA A 364 -6.80 9.28 -17.72
N ILE A 365 -7.96 8.98 -18.30
CA ILE A 365 -8.56 9.76 -19.37
C ILE A 365 -9.95 10.19 -18.94
N ILE A 366 -10.24 11.49 -19.05
CA ILE A 366 -11.59 12.03 -18.96
C ILE A 366 -12.09 12.31 -20.38
N LEU A 367 -13.22 11.74 -20.71
CA LEU A 367 -13.97 12.07 -21.91
C LEU A 367 -15.18 12.91 -21.47
N ARG A 368 -15.14 14.20 -21.78
CA ARG A 368 -16.16 15.15 -21.39
C ARG A 368 -16.92 15.66 -22.61
N GLN A 369 -18.17 15.23 -22.78
CA GLN A 369 -19.05 15.84 -23.75
C GLN A 369 -19.64 17.11 -23.15
N LEU A 370 -19.39 18.25 -23.77
CA LEU A 370 -19.78 19.54 -23.22
C LEU A 370 -20.20 20.54 -24.31
N GLU A 371 -20.93 21.56 -23.91
CA GLU A 371 -21.11 22.80 -24.66
C GLU A 371 -20.27 23.89 -23.97
N LEU A 372 -19.32 24.45 -24.73
CA LEU A 372 -18.41 25.47 -24.25
C LEU A 372 -18.81 26.84 -24.81
N THR A 373 -19.03 27.79 -23.93
CA THR A 373 -19.16 29.22 -24.28
C THR A 373 -17.81 29.89 -24.02
N ALA A 374 -17.23 30.50 -25.04
CA ALA A 374 -15.97 31.22 -24.92
C ALA A 374 -16.02 32.53 -25.70
N LEU A 375 -15.22 33.52 -25.27
CA LEU A 375 -14.94 34.73 -26.05
C LEU A 375 -13.65 34.48 -26.82
N VAL A 376 -13.73 34.55 -28.17
CA VAL A 376 -12.60 34.41 -29.08
C VAL A 376 -12.39 35.72 -29.79
N GLY A 377 -11.28 36.42 -29.51
CA GLY A 377 -11.07 37.77 -30.05
C GLY A 377 -12.18 38.76 -29.65
N GLY A 378 -12.81 38.55 -28.49
CA GLY A 378 -13.92 39.39 -27.98
C GLY A 378 -15.31 39.00 -28.47
N ASN A 379 -15.45 38.03 -29.38
CA ASN A 379 -16.73 37.54 -29.89
C ASN A 379 -17.15 36.26 -29.18
N GLU A 380 -18.41 36.20 -28.73
CA GLU A 380 -18.95 35.00 -28.12
C GLU A 380 -19.11 33.85 -29.14
N ALA A 381 -18.60 32.70 -28.80
CA ALA A 381 -18.74 31.45 -29.53
C ALA A 381 -19.24 30.34 -28.60
N ILE A 382 -20.28 29.63 -29.06
CA ILE A 382 -20.83 28.46 -28.33
C ILE A 382 -20.62 27.24 -29.22
N ASN A 383 -19.84 26.30 -28.73
CA ASN A 383 -19.49 25.10 -29.49
C ASN A 383 -19.66 23.83 -28.71
N PRO A 384 -20.23 22.78 -29.28
CA PRO A 384 -20.29 21.47 -28.71
C PRO A 384 -18.97 20.71 -28.96
N PHE A 385 -18.39 20.18 -27.90
CA PHE A 385 -17.13 19.45 -27.95
C PHE A 385 -17.18 18.10 -27.22
N VAL A 386 -16.28 17.20 -27.64
CA VAL A 386 -15.70 16.21 -26.72
C VAL A 386 -14.33 16.73 -26.35
N ALA A 387 -14.16 17.10 -25.07
CA ALA A 387 -12.85 17.34 -24.49
C ALA A 387 -12.28 16.00 -24.01
N THR A 388 -11.08 15.69 -24.48
CA THR A 388 -10.29 14.54 -23.99
C THR A 388 -9.15 15.09 -23.16
N GLU A 389 -9.22 14.79 -21.87
CA GLU A 389 -8.23 15.18 -20.87
C GLU A 389 -7.45 13.93 -20.49
N THR A 390 -6.13 13.94 -20.61
CA THR A 390 -5.28 12.83 -20.16
C THR A 390 -4.45 13.28 -18.97
N TYR A 391 -4.53 12.52 -17.89
CA TYR A 391 -3.84 12.77 -16.63
C TYR A 391 -2.80 11.71 -16.37
N HIS A 392 -1.69 12.12 -15.75
CA HIS A 392 -0.64 11.24 -15.27
C HIS A 392 -0.44 11.47 -13.78
N ARG A 393 -0.41 10.38 -13.01
CA ARG A 393 -0.16 10.40 -11.57
C ARG A 393 1.31 10.67 -11.29
N GLN A 394 1.56 11.67 -10.47
CA GLN A 394 2.90 12.06 -10.08
C GLN A 394 3.43 11.17 -8.94
N ALA A 395 4.73 11.26 -8.66
CA ALA A 395 5.36 10.49 -7.59
C ALA A 395 4.83 10.82 -6.18
N ASP A 396 4.24 12.00 -5.99
CA ASP A 396 3.60 12.44 -4.76
C ASP A 396 2.12 12.03 -4.66
N GLY A 397 1.60 11.33 -5.66
CA GLY A 397 0.21 10.87 -5.76
C GLY A 397 -0.74 11.87 -6.43
N SER A 398 -0.34 13.12 -6.68
CA SER A 398 -1.15 14.11 -7.38
C SER A 398 -1.32 13.78 -8.86
N TRP A 399 -2.39 14.29 -9.49
CA TRP A 399 -2.65 14.12 -10.91
C TRP A 399 -2.34 15.40 -11.67
N LYS A 400 -1.60 15.29 -12.77
CA LYS A 400 -1.34 16.40 -13.69
C LYS A 400 -1.85 16.10 -15.07
N LEU A 401 -2.45 17.10 -15.70
CA LEU A 401 -2.84 17.06 -17.11
C LEU A 401 -1.58 16.96 -17.97
N ILE A 402 -1.53 15.91 -18.81
CA ILE A 402 -0.42 15.67 -19.75
C ILE A 402 -0.84 15.83 -21.21
N SER A 403 -2.14 15.94 -21.50
CA SER A 403 -2.66 16.24 -22.82
C SER A 403 -4.10 16.72 -22.75
N PHE A 404 -4.43 17.69 -23.56
CA PHE A 404 -5.78 18.22 -23.71
C PHE A 404 -6.18 18.33 -25.18
N VAL A 405 -7.34 17.78 -25.56
CA VAL A 405 -7.81 17.80 -26.96
C VAL A 405 -9.29 18.16 -27.02
N TYR A 406 -9.63 19.20 -27.79
CA TYR A 406 -10.99 19.47 -28.16
C TYR A 406 -11.33 18.85 -29.53
N THR A 407 -12.37 18.04 -29.57
CA THR A 407 -12.95 17.49 -30.78
C THR A 407 -14.36 18.10 -30.99
N HIS A 408 -14.55 18.85 -32.04
CA HIS A 408 -15.85 19.44 -32.33
C HIS A 408 -16.88 18.36 -32.71
N ILE A 409 -18.08 18.43 -32.14
CA ILE A 409 -19.16 17.50 -32.46
C ILE A 409 -19.93 18.07 -33.68
N MET A 410 -19.88 17.37 -34.81
CA MET A 410 -20.63 17.73 -35.97
C MET A 410 -22.13 17.47 -35.76
N PRO A 411 -23.03 18.31 -36.30
CA PRO A 411 -24.50 18.18 -36.11
C PRO A 411 -25.05 16.79 -36.41
N GLU A 412 -24.55 16.12 -37.44
CA GLU A 412 -24.92 14.77 -37.82
C GLU A 412 -24.53 13.70 -36.79
N HIS A 413 -23.59 14.01 -35.88
CA HIS A 413 -23.11 13.09 -34.84
C HIS A 413 -23.77 13.32 -33.51
N TYR A 414 -24.67 14.28 -33.32
CA TYR A 414 -25.39 14.51 -32.07
C TYR A 414 -26.21 13.29 -31.56
N GLN A 415 -26.51 12.34 -32.47
CA GLN A 415 -27.28 11.15 -32.16
C GLN A 415 -26.41 10.01 -31.60
N PHE A 416 -25.08 10.06 -31.69
CA PHE A 416 -24.18 9.07 -31.10
C PHE A 416 -24.08 9.33 -29.61
N ARG A 417 -24.96 8.69 -28.85
CA ARG A 417 -24.79 8.58 -27.40
C ARG A 417 -23.53 7.77 -27.12
N PHE A 418 -22.69 8.25 -26.24
CA PHE A 418 -21.67 7.39 -25.64
C PHE A 418 -22.36 6.10 -25.18
N LEU A 419 -21.94 4.98 -25.73
CA LEU A 419 -22.47 3.69 -25.33
C LEU A 419 -22.01 3.43 -23.90
N SER A 420 -22.84 3.78 -22.93
CA SER A 420 -22.74 3.29 -21.57
C SER A 420 -23.12 1.81 -21.61
N LYS A 421 -22.14 0.91 -21.62
CA LYS A 421 -22.24 -0.44 -21.08
C LYS A 421 -20.90 -0.87 -20.55
#